data_2cec3930f44e5d894fd571d21079d1b7
#
_entry.id   2cec3930f44e5d894fd571d21079d1b7
#
_cell.length_a   1.000
_cell.length_b   1.000
_cell.length_c   1.000
_cell.angle_alpha   90.00
_cell.angle_beta   90.00
_cell.angle_gamma   90.00
#
_symmetry.space_group_name_H-M   'P 1'
#
loop_
_entity.id
_entity.type
_entity.pdbx_description
1 polymer ?
#
loop_
_entity_poly.entity_id
_entity_poly.type
_entity_poly.pdbx_seq_one_letter_code
_entity_poly.pdbx_strand_id
1 'polypeptide(L)'
;ALYALIQYYAAGAFAVAASGAVEITKADNPRLWRTVENIAISEGMPMPKVYLIKDEAPNAFASGRDPKHAVVAATTGLLAIMDDNELQGVMAHEMAHVKNYDIRVSTIVFGLVSAVGILADFFLRMAFYSGNSRSKDSGQLALVLIAFGIVAWIVSALIGPIVSAAVSRQREYLADASGAEITRFPEGLQGALAKLRDYGKPMKRASSSMAHMYISDPIKPSVAQRLFSTHPPLDKRIARLGVMGGKF
;
A
#
# COMPACT_ATOMS: atom_id res chain seq x y z
N ALA A 1 0.35 2.91 20.33
CA ALA A 1 1.59 2.11 20.25
C ALA A 1 1.29 0.63 20.01
N LEU A 2 0.53 -0.07 20.88
CA LEU A 2 0.24 -1.51 20.75
C LEU A 2 -0.46 -1.88 19.45
N TYR A 3 -1.48 -1.11 19.02
CA TYR A 3 -2.19 -1.32 17.77
C TYR A 3 -1.26 -1.25 16.53
N ALA A 4 -0.39 -0.24 16.46
CA ALA A 4 0.57 -0.11 15.38
C ALA A 4 1.58 -1.26 15.36
N LEU A 5 1.99 -1.74 16.54
CA LEU A 5 2.87 -2.89 16.68
C LEU A 5 2.20 -4.18 16.18
N ILE A 6 0.94 -4.42 16.56
CA ILE A 6 0.17 -5.57 16.09
C ILE A 6 0.03 -5.49 14.56
N GLN A 7 -0.34 -4.35 14.00
CA GLN A 7 -0.46 -4.15 12.55
C GLN A 7 0.86 -4.44 11.83
N TYR A 8 1.99 -3.96 12.37
CA TYR A 8 3.31 -4.20 11.79
C TYR A 8 3.68 -5.68 11.74
N TYR A 9 3.46 -6.43 12.85
CA TYR A 9 3.81 -7.84 12.90
C TYR A 9 2.81 -8.75 12.18
N ALA A 10 1.54 -8.37 12.10
CA ALA A 10 0.47 -9.16 11.50
C ALA A 10 0.18 -8.80 10.03
N ALA A 11 0.84 -7.78 9.45
CA ALA A 11 0.51 -7.24 8.13
C ALA A 11 0.41 -8.32 7.03
N GLY A 12 1.40 -9.21 6.92
CA GLY A 12 1.42 -10.28 5.93
C GLY A 12 0.29 -11.28 6.14
N ALA A 13 0.09 -11.74 7.39
CA ALA A 13 -0.98 -12.70 7.71
C ALA A 13 -2.37 -12.10 7.49
N PHE A 14 -2.57 -10.82 7.84
CA PHE A 14 -3.82 -10.11 7.59
C PHE A 14 -4.11 -9.99 6.09
N ALA A 15 -3.11 -9.61 5.28
CA ALA A 15 -3.24 -9.47 3.83
C ALA A 15 -3.65 -10.80 3.17
N VAL A 16 -3.00 -11.90 3.54
CA VAL A 16 -3.31 -13.26 3.06
C VAL A 16 -4.73 -13.66 3.44
N ALA A 17 -5.10 -13.51 4.72
CA ALA A 17 -6.43 -13.90 5.20
C ALA A 17 -7.55 -13.09 4.54
N ALA A 18 -7.39 -11.77 4.43
CA ALA A 18 -8.41 -10.88 3.89
C ALA A 18 -8.58 -11.02 2.37
N SER A 19 -7.51 -11.34 1.62
CA SER A 19 -7.56 -11.58 0.17
C SER A 19 -8.07 -12.98 -0.21
N GLY A 20 -8.10 -13.93 0.73
CA GLY A 20 -8.40 -15.33 0.46
C GLY A 20 -7.29 -16.01 -0.37
N ALA A 21 -6.06 -15.51 -0.25
CA ALA A 21 -4.90 -16.08 -0.93
C ALA A 21 -4.52 -17.44 -0.35
N VAL A 22 -4.12 -18.37 -1.20
CA VAL A 22 -3.68 -19.72 -0.84
C VAL A 22 -2.20 -19.84 -1.15
N GLU A 23 -1.41 -20.32 -0.17
CA GLU A 23 0.02 -20.55 -0.36
C GLU A 23 0.22 -21.63 -1.43
N ILE A 24 1.16 -21.39 -2.34
CA ILE A 24 1.48 -22.31 -3.43
C ILE A 24 2.93 -22.76 -3.34
N THR A 25 3.19 -23.92 -3.91
CA THR A 25 4.53 -24.44 -4.13
C THR A 25 4.97 -24.25 -5.59
N LYS A 26 6.22 -24.57 -5.87
CA LYS A 26 6.76 -24.53 -7.25
C LYS A 26 6.01 -25.48 -8.19
N ALA A 27 5.47 -26.59 -7.66
CA ALA A 27 4.71 -27.57 -8.45
C ALA A 27 3.30 -27.05 -8.81
N ASP A 28 2.68 -26.25 -7.94
CA ASP A 28 1.32 -25.74 -8.16
C ASP A 28 1.25 -24.67 -9.25
N ASN A 29 2.24 -23.76 -9.29
CA ASN A 29 2.37 -22.75 -10.33
C ASN A 29 3.84 -22.43 -10.62
N PRO A 30 4.49 -23.21 -11.49
CA PRO A 30 5.91 -23.02 -11.81
C PRO A 30 6.23 -21.65 -12.38
N ARG A 31 5.31 -21.06 -13.15
CA ARG A 31 5.50 -19.75 -13.81
C ARG A 31 5.63 -18.64 -12.78
N LEU A 32 4.64 -18.46 -11.90
CA LEU A 32 4.66 -17.44 -10.85
C LEU A 32 5.83 -17.68 -9.89
N TRP A 33 6.00 -18.91 -9.44
CA TRP A 33 7.07 -19.26 -8.50
C TRP A 33 8.45 -18.89 -9.04
N ARG A 34 8.79 -19.32 -10.27
CA ARG A 34 10.09 -19.04 -10.89
C ARG A 34 10.33 -17.55 -11.12
N THR A 35 9.29 -16.80 -11.49
CA THR A 35 9.40 -15.35 -11.64
C THR A 35 9.83 -14.70 -10.33
N VAL A 36 9.18 -15.04 -9.22
CA VAL A 36 9.53 -14.52 -7.89
C VAL A 36 10.89 -15.03 -7.42
N GLU A 37 11.20 -16.31 -7.62
CA GLU A 37 12.48 -16.94 -7.27
C GLU A 37 13.66 -16.25 -7.98
N ASN A 38 13.54 -15.99 -9.28
CA ASN A 38 14.58 -15.33 -10.07
C ASN A 38 14.84 -13.89 -9.58
N ILE A 39 13.78 -13.14 -9.28
CA ILE A 39 13.91 -11.79 -8.72
C ILE A 39 14.56 -11.85 -7.34
N ALA A 40 14.15 -12.77 -6.47
CA ALA A 40 14.75 -12.92 -5.14
C ALA A 40 16.26 -13.22 -5.23
N ILE A 41 16.65 -14.10 -6.14
CA ILE A 41 18.07 -14.44 -6.38
C ILE A 41 18.84 -13.23 -6.93
N SER A 42 18.32 -12.55 -7.95
CA SER A 42 19.00 -11.39 -8.56
C SER A 42 19.23 -10.25 -7.59
N GLU A 43 18.31 -10.06 -6.65
CA GLU A 43 18.35 -9.00 -5.65
C GLU A 43 19.00 -9.41 -4.31
N GLY A 44 19.44 -10.67 -4.19
CA GLY A 44 20.01 -11.20 -2.95
C GLY A 44 19.01 -11.19 -1.79
N MET A 45 17.72 -11.29 -2.09
CA MET A 45 16.64 -11.30 -1.10
C MET A 45 16.26 -12.73 -0.70
N PRO A 46 15.82 -12.94 0.56
CA PRO A 46 15.18 -14.20 0.91
C PRO A 46 13.95 -14.44 0.03
N MET A 47 13.73 -15.71 -0.38
CA MET A 47 12.54 -16.09 -1.12
C MET A 47 11.28 -15.81 -0.29
N PRO A 48 10.37 -14.95 -0.74
CA PRO A 48 9.11 -14.71 -0.04
C PRO A 48 8.19 -15.92 -0.18
N LYS A 49 7.19 -16.02 0.69
CA LYS A 49 6.10 -16.97 0.49
C LYS A 49 5.22 -16.51 -0.67
N VAL A 50 4.90 -17.43 -1.58
CA VAL A 50 4.15 -17.12 -2.79
C VAL A 50 2.71 -17.64 -2.65
N TYR A 51 1.77 -16.78 -2.99
CA TYR A 51 0.33 -17.05 -2.86
C TYR A 51 -0.40 -16.83 -4.19
N LEU A 52 -1.48 -17.59 -4.38
CA LEU A 52 -2.40 -17.45 -5.50
C LEU A 52 -3.78 -17.06 -4.99
N ILE A 53 -4.38 -16.05 -5.63
CA ILE A 53 -5.76 -15.61 -5.36
C ILE A 53 -6.64 -16.06 -6.51
N LYS A 54 -7.71 -16.81 -6.21
CA LYS A 54 -8.70 -17.24 -7.21
C LYS A 54 -9.68 -16.10 -7.51
N ASP A 55 -9.22 -15.14 -8.32
CA ASP A 55 -10.02 -14.02 -8.81
C ASP A 55 -9.69 -13.75 -10.28
N GLU A 56 -10.73 -13.49 -11.10
CA GLU A 56 -10.58 -13.17 -12.52
C GLU A 56 -10.07 -11.75 -12.75
N ALA A 57 -10.26 -10.85 -11.78
CA ALA A 57 -9.71 -9.50 -11.87
C ALA A 57 -8.19 -9.55 -11.71
N PRO A 58 -7.43 -8.97 -12.67
CA PRO A 58 -5.98 -8.99 -12.62
C PRO A 58 -5.48 -8.07 -11.51
N ASN A 59 -4.75 -8.64 -10.57
CA ASN A 59 -4.11 -7.88 -9.50
C ASN A 59 -2.98 -8.68 -8.83
N ALA A 60 -2.11 -7.96 -8.11
CA ALA A 60 -1.05 -8.52 -7.29
C ALA A 60 -0.82 -7.64 -6.06
N PHE A 61 -0.19 -8.21 -5.04
CA PHE A 61 0.32 -7.44 -3.92
C PHE A 61 1.54 -8.10 -3.28
N ALA A 62 2.37 -7.29 -2.63
CA ALA A 62 3.33 -7.75 -1.65
C ALA A 62 3.01 -7.17 -0.27
N SER A 63 3.30 -7.93 0.78
CA SER A 63 3.17 -7.51 2.16
C SER A 63 4.23 -8.16 3.02
N GLY A 64 4.40 -7.64 4.23
CA GLY A 64 5.35 -8.17 5.19
C GLY A 64 6.20 -7.07 5.83
N ARG A 65 6.61 -7.29 7.07
CA ARG A 65 7.34 -6.29 7.86
C ARG A 65 8.79 -6.07 7.42
N ASP A 66 9.37 -7.07 6.76
CA ASP A 66 10.75 -7.07 6.25
C ASP A 66 10.93 -8.16 5.18
N PRO A 67 12.05 -8.18 4.44
CA PRO A 67 12.29 -9.18 3.39
C PRO A 67 12.25 -10.64 3.86
N LYS A 68 12.59 -10.94 5.14
CA LYS A 68 12.55 -12.30 5.68
C LYS A 68 11.13 -12.79 5.99
N HIS A 69 10.19 -11.87 6.12
CA HIS A 69 8.79 -12.15 6.45
C HIS A 69 7.84 -11.63 5.37
N ALA A 70 8.33 -11.62 4.13
CA ALA A 70 7.56 -11.14 2.99
C ALA A 70 6.63 -12.23 2.44
N VAL A 71 5.49 -11.79 1.95
CA VAL A 71 4.52 -12.56 1.18
C VAL A 71 4.24 -11.84 -0.12
N VAL A 72 4.10 -12.58 -1.21
CA VAL A 72 3.76 -12.05 -2.54
C VAL A 72 2.58 -12.84 -3.08
N ALA A 73 1.59 -12.16 -3.60
CA ALA A 73 0.38 -12.79 -4.13
C ALA A 73 0.02 -12.24 -5.51
N ALA A 74 -0.48 -13.12 -6.37
CA ALA A 74 -1.03 -12.76 -7.68
C ALA A 74 -2.40 -13.42 -7.87
N THR A 75 -3.30 -12.76 -8.63
CA THR A 75 -4.58 -13.35 -9.00
C THR A 75 -4.45 -14.26 -10.22
N THR A 76 -5.36 -15.23 -10.34
CA THR A 76 -5.48 -16.06 -11.55
C THR A 76 -5.73 -15.21 -12.79
N GLY A 77 -6.48 -14.10 -12.65
CA GLY A 77 -6.73 -13.15 -13.72
C GLY A 77 -5.46 -12.43 -14.19
N LEU A 78 -4.57 -12.06 -13.28
CA LEU A 78 -3.28 -11.47 -13.66
C LEU A 78 -2.45 -12.45 -14.49
N LEU A 79 -2.33 -13.69 -14.02
CA LEU A 79 -1.56 -14.72 -14.71
C LEU A 79 -2.13 -15.07 -16.09
N ALA A 80 -3.43 -14.90 -16.28
CA ALA A 80 -4.10 -15.18 -17.55
C ALA A 80 -3.83 -14.12 -18.63
N ILE A 81 -3.67 -12.85 -18.25
CA ILE A 81 -3.54 -11.76 -19.23
C ILE A 81 -2.10 -11.27 -19.43
N MET A 82 -1.20 -11.51 -18.47
CA MET A 82 0.19 -11.06 -18.56
C MET A 82 1.05 -12.07 -19.32
N ASP A 83 1.91 -11.58 -20.20
CA ASP A 83 3.05 -12.37 -20.68
C ASP A 83 4.15 -12.49 -19.62
N ASP A 84 5.26 -13.17 -19.93
CA ASP A 84 6.31 -13.43 -18.93
C ASP A 84 7.08 -12.15 -18.56
N ASN A 85 7.31 -11.24 -19.50
CA ASN A 85 7.98 -9.97 -19.25
C ASN A 85 7.10 -9.03 -18.41
N GLU A 86 5.83 -8.98 -18.70
CA GLU A 86 4.85 -8.19 -17.95
C GLU A 86 4.68 -8.74 -16.52
N LEU A 87 4.58 -10.07 -16.38
CA LEU A 87 4.52 -10.71 -15.06
C LEU A 87 5.79 -10.46 -14.26
N GLN A 88 6.96 -10.53 -14.89
CA GLN A 88 8.23 -10.19 -14.26
C GLN A 88 8.25 -8.73 -13.81
N GLY A 89 7.77 -7.81 -14.65
CA GLY A 89 7.66 -6.39 -14.29
C GLY A 89 6.77 -6.16 -13.08
N VAL A 90 5.58 -6.77 -13.04
CA VAL A 90 4.66 -6.70 -11.88
C VAL A 90 5.31 -7.28 -10.63
N MET A 91 5.89 -8.47 -10.70
CA MET A 91 6.50 -9.10 -9.52
C MET A 91 7.74 -8.33 -9.05
N ALA A 92 8.51 -7.73 -9.95
CA ALA A 92 9.64 -6.88 -9.59
C ALA A 92 9.20 -5.60 -8.87
N HIS A 93 8.10 -4.99 -9.31
CA HIS A 93 7.47 -3.86 -8.63
C HIS A 93 7.04 -4.24 -7.21
N GLU A 94 6.32 -5.35 -7.04
CA GLU A 94 5.89 -5.84 -5.74
C GLU A 94 7.07 -6.15 -4.80
N MET A 95 8.10 -6.80 -5.34
CA MET A 95 9.30 -7.11 -4.56
C MET A 95 10.15 -5.87 -4.24
N ALA A 96 10.08 -4.81 -5.08
CA ALA A 96 10.70 -3.53 -4.77
C ALA A 96 10.09 -2.88 -3.50
N HIS A 97 8.77 -2.99 -3.28
CA HIS A 97 8.14 -2.55 -2.03
C HIS A 97 8.69 -3.26 -0.80
N VAL A 98 8.94 -4.57 -0.92
CA VAL A 98 9.56 -5.36 0.15
C VAL A 98 11.00 -4.93 0.39
N LYS A 99 11.81 -4.82 -0.68
CA LYS A 99 13.21 -4.39 -0.65
C LYS A 99 13.38 -3.00 -0.03
N ASN A 100 12.49 -2.08 -0.40
CA ASN A 100 12.50 -0.69 0.05
C ASN A 100 11.87 -0.49 1.45
N TYR A 101 11.40 -1.54 2.10
CA TYR A 101 10.73 -1.48 3.41
C TYR A 101 9.51 -0.54 3.45
N ASP A 102 8.72 -0.51 2.39
CA ASP A 102 7.61 0.42 2.24
C ASP A 102 6.54 0.26 3.32
N ILE A 103 6.31 -0.96 3.80
CA ILE A 103 5.41 -1.22 4.91
C ILE A 103 5.83 -0.49 6.20
N ARG A 104 7.13 -0.35 6.45
CA ARG A 104 7.62 0.40 7.62
C ARG A 104 7.30 1.88 7.50
N VAL A 105 7.55 2.47 6.33
CA VAL A 105 7.25 3.89 6.07
C VAL A 105 5.76 4.15 6.25
N SER A 106 4.91 3.34 5.65
CA SER A 106 3.45 3.43 5.78
C SER A 106 2.99 3.29 7.23
N THR A 107 3.56 2.34 7.97
CA THR A 107 3.24 2.12 9.40
C THR A 107 3.65 3.31 10.26
N ILE A 108 4.82 3.92 10.01
CA ILE A 108 5.29 5.10 10.75
C ILE A 108 4.37 6.29 10.46
N VAL A 109 4.05 6.56 9.20
CA VAL A 109 3.16 7.65 8.81
C VAL A 109 1.78 7.48 9.44
N PHE A 110 1.19 6.27 9.34
CA PHE A 110 -0.07 5.94 9.99
C PHE A 110 0.00 6.13 11.51
N GLY A 111 1.07 5.67 12.15
CA GLY A 111 1.28 5.82 13.58
C GLY A 111 1.34 7.29 14.02
N LEU A 112 2.03 8.14 13.26
CA LEU A 112 2.12 9.58 13.56
C LEU A 112 0.76 10.27 13.41
N VAL A 113 0.02 10.01 12.33
CA VAL A 113 -1.32 10.56 12.11
C VAL A 113 -2.27 10.10 13.22
N SER A 114 -2.22 8.82 13.59
CA SER A 114 -3.04 8.28 14.68
C SER A 114 -2.70 8.89 16.04
N ALA A 115 -1.42 9.15 16.32
CA ALA A 115 -1.00 9.80 17.57
C ALA A 115 -1.58 11.21 17.69
N VAL A 116 -1.59 11.99 16.58
CA VAL A 116 -2.22 13.31 16.55
C VAL A 116 -3.72 13.21 16.81
N GLY A 117 -4.40 12.20 16.24
CA GLY A 117 -5.83 11.94 16.50
C GLY A 117 -6.12 11.61 17.97
N ILE A 118 -5.28 10.78 18.61
CA ILE A 118 -5.40 10.46 20.04
C ILE A 118 -5.20 11.70 20.89
N LEU A 119 -4.25 12.57 20.56
CA LEU A 119 -4.03 13.84 21.26
C LEU A 119 -5.25 14.78 21.10
N ALA A 120 -5.85 14.84 19.90
CA ALA A 120 -7.08 15.59 19.67
C ALA A 120 -8.21 15.13 20.59
N ASP A 121 -8.46 13.83 20.65
CA ASP A 121 -9.48 13.24 21.51
C ASP A 121 -9.20 13.51 23.00
N PHE A 122 -7.93 13.37 23.42
CA PHE A 122 -7.50 13.69 24.78
C PHE A 122 -7.79 15.15 25.16
N PHE A 123 -7.40 16.12 24.33
CA PHE A 123 -7.63 17.54 24.62
C PHE A 123 -9.12 17.89 24.64
N LEU A 124 -9.91 17.36 23.72
CA LEU A 124 -11.35 17.59 23.69
C LEU A 124 -12.04 17.00 24.93
N ARG A 125 -11.68 15.79 25.36
CA ARG A 125 -12.20 15.20 26.60
C ARG A 125 -11.78 16.00 27.82
N MET A 126 -10.52 16.41 27.90
CA MET A 126 -10.01 17.22 29.02
C MET A 126 -10.73 18.57 29.09
N ALA A 127 -11.02 19.20 27.96
CA ALA A 127 -11.80 20.42 27.89
C ALA A 127 -13.21 20.23 28.42
N PHE A 128 -13.87 19.11 28.04
CA PHE A 128 -15.21 18.77 28.52
C PHE A 128 -15.26 18.61 30.05
N TYR A 129 -14.29 17.93 30.63
CA TYR A 129 -14.23 17.78 32.10
C TYR A 129 -13.85 19.08 32.81
N SER A 130 -12.97 19.91 32.23
CA SER A 130 -12.57 21.21 32.81
C SER A 130 -13.69 22.23 32.77
N GLY A 131 -14.51 22.27 31.71
CA GLY A 131 -15.62 23.20 31.54
C GLY A 131 -16.75 22.99 32.53
N ASN A 132 -16.85 21.84 33.20
CA ASN A 132 -17.84 21.52 34.19
C ASN A 132 -17.46 21.95 35.62
N SER A 133 -16.30 22.58 35.82
CA SER A 133 -15.84 23.12 37.09
C SER A 133 -16.31 24.57 37.30
N ARG A 134 -16.74 24.92 38.50
CA ARG A 134 -17.32 26.26 38.85
C ARG A 134 -16.30 27.39 39.00
N SER A 135 -15.03 27.19 38.64
CA SER A 135 -13.94 28.20 38.70
C SER A 135 -13.90 29.04 37.41
N LYS A 136 -13.67 30.35 37.51
CA LYS A 136 -13.49 31.24 36.34
C LYS A 136 -12.30 30.82 35.49
N ASP A 137 -11.20 30.35 36.09
CA ASP A 137 -9.99 29.94 35.42
C ASP A 137 -10.19 28.63 34.63
N SER A 138 -11.12 27.77 35.06
CA SER A 138 -11.45 26.52 34.36
C SER A 138 -12.11 26.73 33.01
N GLY A 139 -12.88 27.80 32.84
CA GLY A 139 -13.52 28.16 31.56
C GLY A 139 -12.48 28.60 30.51
N GLN A 140 -11.47 29.35 30.93
CA GLN A 140 -10.42 29.81 30.04
C GLN A 140 -9.50 28.64 29.61
N LEU A 141 -9.16 27.76 30.54
CA LEU A 141 -8.44 26.53 30.23
C LEU A 141 -9.19 25.63 29.25
N ALA A 142 -10.51 25.46 29.44
CA ALA A 142 -11.35 24.67 28.56
C ALA A 142 -11.33 25.20 27.13
N LEU A 143 -11.41 26.53 26.92
CA LEU A 143 -11.33 27.15 25.59
C LEU A 143 -9.99 26.87 24.90
N VAL A 144 -8.88 26.97 25.63
CA VAL A 144 -7.55 26.67 25.09
C VAL A 144 -7.47 25.19 24.68
N LEU A 145 -7.94 24.28 25.52
CA LEU A 145 -7.94 22.84 25.22
C LEU A 145 -8.84 22.49 24.02
N ILE A 146 -9.99 23.15 23.88
CA ILE A 146 -10.85 23.00 22.69
C ILE A 146 -10.12 23.46 21.44
N ALA A 147 -9.47 24.62 21.48
CA ALA A 147 -8.73 25.14 20.32
C ALA A 147 -7.63 24.16 19.88
N PHE A 148 -6.81 23.66 20.80
CA PHE A 148 -5.80 22.64 20.51
C PHE A 148 -6.43 21.35 19.99
N GLY A 149 -7.52 20.89 20.62
CA GLY A 149 -8.23 19.68 20.19
C GLY A 149 -8.78 19.78 18.78
N ILE A 150 -9.41 20.91 18.42
CA ILE A 150 -9.93 21.16 17.07
C ILE A 150 -8.78 21.19 16.04
N VAL A 151 -7.69 21.92 16.31
CA VAL A 151 -6.54 21.97 15.40
C VAL A 151 -5.96 20.57 15.21
N ALA A 152 -5.73 19.83 16.28
CA ALA A 152 -5.22 18.46 16.19
C ALA A 152 -6.17 17.53 15.44
N TRP A 153 -7.49 17.69 15.62
CA TRP A 153 -8.51 16.95 14.90
C TRP A 153 -8.47 17.26 13.39
N ILE A 154 -8.38 18.54 13.00
CA ILE A 154 -8.25 18.95 11.59
C ILE A 154 -6.99 18.34 10.97
N VAL A 155 -5.86 18.41 11.68
CA VAL A 155 -4.59 17.81 11.22
C VAL A 155 -4.74 16.31 11.02
N SER A 156 -5.32 15.59 11.97
CA SER A 156 -5.50 14.14 11.87
C SER A 156 -6.52 13.74 10.81
N ALA A 157 -7.67 14.41 10.73
CA ALA A 157 -8.78 14.01 9.88
C ALA A 157 -8.65 14.48 8.42
N LEU A 158 -8.00 15.61 8.17
CA LEU A 158 -7.89 16.19 6.83
C LEU A 158 -6.45 16.14 6.28
N ILE A 159 -5.47 16.61 7.06
CA ILE A 159 -4.09 16.70 6.58
C ILE A 159 -3.42 15.33 6.59
N GLY A 160 -3.66 14.52 7.61
CA GLY A 160 -3.06 13.20 7.75
C GLY A 160 -3.29 12.28 6.54
N PRO A 161 -4.53 12.08 6.08
CA PRO A 161 -4.81 11.28 4.88
C PRO A 161 -4.16 11.81 3.61
N ILE A 162 -4.07 13.15 3.45
CA ILE A 162 -3.40 13.77 2.30
C ILE A 162 -1.90 13.48 2.33
N VAL A 163 -1.26 13.62 3.50
CA VAL A 163 0.16 13.31 3.68
C VAL A 163 0.42 11.83 3.44
N SER A 164 -0.40 10.96 4.01
CA SER A 164 -0.30 9.51 3.82
C SER A 164 -0.41 9.13 2.35
N ALA A 165 -1.37 9.69 1.62
CA ALA A 165 -1.52 9.48 0.19
C ALA A 165 -0.34 10.03 -0.64
N ALA A 166 0.20 11.19 -0.25
CA ALA A 166 1.36 11.77 -0.93
C ALA A 166 2.62 10.91 -0.75
N VAL A 167 2.89 10.43 0.47
CA VAL A 167 4.00 9.51 0.76
C VAL A 167 3.82 8.22 -0.02
N SER A 168 2.63 7.63 0.00
CA SER A 168 2.34 6.40 -0.75
C SER A 168 2.58 6.57 -2.24
N ARG A 169 2.10 7.65 -2.87
CA ARG A 169 2.35 7.91 -4.30
C ARG A 169 3.84 8.03 -4.66
N GLN A 170 4.66 8.62 -3.77
CA GLN A 170 6.12 8.67 -4.00
C GLN A 170 6.75 7.29 -3.89
N ARG A 171 6.27 6.43 -2.99
CA ARG A 171 6.73 5.05 -2.87
C ARG A 171 6.37 4.22 -4.11
N GLU A 172 5.19 4.41 -4.68
CA GLU A 172 4.79 3.78 -5.95
C GLU A 172 5.76 4.14 -7.09
N TYR A 173 6.10 5.42 -7.25
CA TYR A 173 7.07 5.83 -8.27
C TYR A 173 8.47 5.28 -8.02
N LEU A 174 8.87 5.12 -6.76
CA LEU A 174 10.13 4.48 -6.41
C LEU A 174 10.09 2.99 -6.74
N ALA A 175 8.98 2.30 -6.43
CA ALA A 175 8.81 0.89 -6.75
C ALA A 175 8.77 0.65 -8.27
N ASP A 176 8.15 1.54 -9.05
CA ASP A 176 8.20 1.51 -10.52
C ASP A 176 9.65 1.60 -11.04
N ALA A 177 10.42 2.56 -10.51
CA ALA A 177 11.81 2.74 -10.90
C ALA A 177 12.69 1.55 -10.49
N SER A 178 12.52 1.08 -9.24
CA SER A 178 13.25 -0.09 -8.73
C SER A 178 12.88 -1.37 -9.49
N GLY A 179 11.60 -1.57 -9.82
CA GLY A 179 11.14 -2.70 -10.62
C GLY A 179 11.72 -2.69 -12.04
N ALA A 180 11.78 -1.49 -12.65
CA ALA A 180 12.42 -1.30 -13.95
C ALA A 180 13.94 -1.57 -13.89
N GLU A 181 14.62 -1.17 -12.81
CA GLU A 181 16.03 -1.45 -12.58
C GLU A 181 16.29 -2.95 -12.39
N ILE A 182 15.47 -3.63 -11.58
CA ILE A 182 15.56 -5.07 -11.32
C ILE A 182 15.44 -5.88 -12.61
N THR A 183 14.47 -5.54 -13.44
CA THR A 183 14.22 -6.26 -14.69
C THR A 183 15.11 -5.81 -15.84
N ARG A 184 15.65 -4.60 -15.78
CA ARG A 184 16.29 -3.87 -16.89
C ARG A 184 15.41 -3.77 -18.14
N PHE A 185 14.11 -3.91 -17.94
CA PHE A 185 13.09 -3.93 -19.00
C PHE A 185 11.82 -3.21 -18.54
N PRO A 186 11.82 -1.86 -18.47
CA PRO A 186 10.68 -1.07 -18.02
C PRO A 186 9.42 -1.26 -18.86
N GLU A 187 9.56 -1.65 -20.13
CA GLU A 187 8.46 -1.92 -21.07
C GLU A 187 7.56 -3.07 -20.57
N GLY A 188 8.11 -4.04 -19.84
CA GLY A 188 7.32 -5.12 -19.25
C GLY A 188 6.31 -4.59 -18.22
N LEU A 189 6.78 -3.81 -17.24
CA LEU A 189 5.89 -3.18 -16.27
C LEU A 189 4.95 -2.16 -16.94
N GLN A 190 5.45 -1.40 -17.91
CA GLN A 190 4.63 -0.44 -18.68
C GLN A 190 3.46 -1.14 -19.38
N GLY A 191 3.71 -2.25 -20.07
CA GLY A 191 2.68 -3.06 -20.75
C GLY A 191 1.68 -3.64 -19.76
N ALA A 192 2.16 -4.17 -18.63
CA ALA A 192 1.33 -4.68 -17.56
C ALA A 192 0.36 -3.61 -17.02
N LEU A 193 0.87 -2.40 -16.70
CA LEU A 193 0.03 -1.30 -16.21
C LEU A 193 -1.00 -0.84 -17.26
N ALA A 194 -0.66 -0.88 -18.55
CA ALA A 194 -1.61 -0.58 -19.63
C ALA A 194 -2.75 -1.59 -19.64
N LYS A 195 -2.46 -2.89 -19.57
CA LYS A 195 -3.47 -3.95 -19.47
C LYS A 195 -4.35 -3.82 -18.23
N LEU A 196 -3.76 -3.50 -17.05
CA LEU A 196 -4.50 -3.27 -15.83
C LEU A 196 -5.45 -2.07 -15.93
N ARG A 197 -5.02 -0.98 -16.57
CA ARG A 197 -5.85 0.20 -16.80
C ARG A 197 -7.08 -0.14 -17.65
N ASP A 198 -6.90 -0.94 -18.70
CA ASP A 198 -7.91 -1.22 -19.71
C ASP A 198 -8.88 -2.34 -19.26
N TYR A 199 -8.48 -3.19 -18.32
CA TYR A 199 -9.30 -4.31 -17.86
C TYR A 199 -10.59 -3.90 -17.14
N GLY A 200 -10.56 -2.90 -16.30
CA GLY A 200 -11.71 -2.18 -15.77
C GLY A 200 -12.70 -2.93 -14.85
N LYS A 201 -12.50 -4.21 -14.52
CA LYS A 201 -13.38 -4.96 -13.61
C LYS A 201 -12.84 -4.93 -12.17
N PRO A 202 -13.70 -4.71 -11.15
CA PRO A 202 -13.29 -4.77 -9.75
C PRO A 202 -13.04 -6.22 -9.29
N MET A 203 -12.25 -6.40 -8.24
CA MET A 203 -12.06 -7.69 -7.59
C MET A 203 -13.32 -8.13 -6.82
N LYS A 204 -13.56 -9.46 -6.77
CA LYS A 204 -14.70 -10.03 -6.02
C LYS A 204 -14.58 -9.83 -4.52
N ARG A 205 -13.36 -9.87 -3.99
CA ARG A 205 -13.04 -9.62 -2.57
C ARG A 205 -12.15 -8.39 -2.42
N ALA A 206 -12.70 -7.22 -2.73
CA ALA A 206 -12.04 -5.95 -2.51
C ALA A 206 -12.49 -5.35 -1.18
N SER A 207 -11.55 -5.09 -0.29
CA SER A 207 -11.76 -4.30 0.92
C SER A 207 -11.09 -2.94 0.73
N SER A 208 -11.78 -1.86 1.08
CA SER A 208 -11.20 -0.51 1.04
C SER A 208 -9.95 -0.38 1.92
N SER A 209 -9.88 -1.16 3.00
CA SER A 209 -8.70 -1.21 3.89
C SER A 209 -7.48 -1.88 3.25
N MET A 210 -7.66 -2.67 2.18
CA MET A 210 -6.59 -3.35 1.45
C MET A 210 -6.29 -2.74 0.09
N ALA A 211 -7.11 -1.77 -0.37
CA ALA A 211 -6.97 -1.19 -1.70
C ALA A 211 -5.54 -0.64 -1.96
N HIS A 212 -4.92 -0.08 -0.93
CA HIS A 212 -3.57 0.48 -1.00
C HIS A 212 -2.43 -0.55 -1.12
N MET A 213 -2.73 -1.84 -1.00
CA MET A 213 -1.73 -2.91 -1.07
C MET A 213 -1.62 -3.51 -2.47
N TYR A 214 -2.61 -3.32 -3.33
CA TYR A 214 -2.66 -3.90 -4.66
C TYR A 214 -1.95 -3.01 -5.69
N ILE A 215 -1.36 -3.60 -6.72
CA ILE A 215 -0.69 -2.85 -7.81
C ILE A 215 -1.64 -1.88 -8.54
N SER A 216 -2.92 -2.22 -8.61
CA SER A 216 -3.97 -1.36 -9.13
C SER A 216 -5.14 -1.31 -8.15
N ASP A 217 -5.82 -0.15 -8.09
CA ASP A 217 -6.96 0.02 -7.20
C ASP A 217 -8.05 -1.02 -7.52
N PRO A 218 -8.37 -1.93 -6.59
CA PRO A 218 -9.37 -2.98 -6.81
C PRO A 218 -10.81 -2.43 -6.85
N ILE A 219 -10.98 -1.15 -6.51
CA ILE A 219 -12.27 -0.44 -6.49
C ILE A 219 -12.11 0.84 -7.31
N LYS A 220 -13.00 1.10 -8.28
CA LYS A 220 -12.94 2.35 -9.06
C LYS A 220 -13.20 3.56 -8.17
N PRO A 221 -12.23 4.45 -7.94
CA PRO A 221 -12.43 5.61 -7.07
C PRO A 221 -13.29 6.67 -7.75
N SER A 222 -14.19 7.29 -6.99
CA SER A 222 -14.87 8.52 -7.42
C SER A 222 -13.89 9.69 -7.56
N VAL A 223 -14.30 10.77 -8.24
CA VAL A 223 -13.44 11.95 -8.44
C VAL A 223 -12.92 12.53 -7.11
N ALA A 224 -13.75 12.59 -6.09
CA ALA A 224 -13.36 13.07 -4.76
C ALA A 224 -12.37 12.11 -4.06
N GLN A 225 -12.53 10.80 -4.25
CA GLN A 225 -11.62 9.79 -3.67
C GLN A 225 -10.22 9.82 -4.29
N ARG A 226 -10.05 10.37 -5.49
CA ARG A 226 -8.73 10.49 -6.15
C ARG A 226 -7.72 11.36 -5.38
N LEU A 227 -8.19 12.34 -4.59
CA LEU A 227 -7.32 13.15 -3.73
C LEU A 227 -6.67 12.31 -2.62
N PHE A 228 -7.41 11.31 -2.14
CA PHE A 228 -6.99 10.41 -1.07
C PHE A 228 -6.47 9.07 -1.59
N SER A 229 -6.39 8.89 -2.91
CA SER A 229 -5.85 7.66 -3.50
C SER A 229 -4.37 7.53 -3.17
N THR A 230 -4.00 6.36 -2.70
CA THR A 230 -2.63 5.98 -2.37
C THR A 230 -1.81 5.66 -3.62
N HIS A 231 -2.48 5.32 -4.74
CA HIS A 231 -1.81 5.06 -6.01
C HIS A 231 -1.87 6.28 -6.93
N PRO A 232 -0.77 6.60 -7.64
CA PRO A 232 -0.82 7.55 -8.75
C PRO A 232 -1.70 7.02 -9.89
N PRO A 233 -2.27 7.90 -10.72
CA PRO A 233 -2.96 7.49 -11.94
C PRO A 233 -2.06 6.61 -12.81
N LEU A 234 -2.59 5.48 -13.30
CA LEU A 234 -1.83 4.52 -14.13
C LEU A 234 -1.20 5.18 -15.35
N ASP A 235 -1.90 6.14 -15.98
CA ASP A 235 -1.35 6.88 -17.12
C ASP A 235 -0.05 7.64 -16.79
N LYS A 236 0.05 8.19 -15.57
CA LYS A 236 1.28 8.86 -15.13
C LYS A 236 2.42 7.88 -14.87
N ARG A 237 2.11 6.70 -14.33
CA ARG A 237 3.09 5.62 -14.11
C ARG A 237 3.60 5.10 -15.46
N ILE A 238 2.69 4.79 -16.39
CA ILE A 238 2.99 4.34 -17.76
C ILE A 238 3.88 5.34 -18.49
N ALA A 239 3.53 6.64 -18.44
CA ALA A 239 4.33 7.70 -19.08
C ALA A 239 5.75 7.81 -18.50
N ARG A 240 5.90 7.66 -17.17
CA ARG A 240 7.22 7.69 -16.52
C ARG A 240 8.09 6.51 -16.91
N LEU A 241 7.53 5.30 -16.95
CA LEU A 241 8.25 4.09 -17.38
C LEU A 241 8.68 4.21 -18.84
N GLY A 242 7.84 4.76 -19.72
CA GLY A 242 8.20 4.99 -21.12
C GLY A 242 9.41 5.92 -21.32
N VAL A 243 9.65 6.87 -20.39
CA VAL A 243 10.86 7.72 -20.43
C VAL A 243 12.11 6.96 -19.94
N MET A 244 11.94 5.86 -19.22
CA MET A 244 13.04 5.01 -18.73
C MET A 244 13.51 4.03 -19.80
N GLY A 245 12.65 3.67 -20.77
CA GLY A 245 12.98 2.78 -21.88
C GLY A 245 14.25 3.24 -22.63
N GLY A 246 15.14 2.29 -22.92
CA GLY A 246 16.42 2.57 -23.60
C GLY A 246 17.51 3.20 -22.72
N LYS A 247 17.33 3.28 -21.41
CA LYS A 247 18.33 3.81 -20.45
C LYS A 247 19.05 2.72 -19.65
N PHE A 248 18.68 1.45 -19.83
CA PHE A 248 19.25 0.29 -19.14
C PHE A 248 20.06 -0.60 -20.06
#